data_ba09e67e83d9ebffb854af364e4556b3
#
_entry.id   ba09e67e83d9ebffb854af364e4556b3
#
_cell.length_a   1.000
_cell.length_b   1.000
_cell.length_c   1.000
_cell.angle_alpha   90.00
_cell.angle_beta   90.00
_cell.angle_gamma   90.00
#
_symmetry.space_group_name_H-M   'P 1'
#
loop_
_entity.id
_entity.type
_entity.pdbx_description
1 polymer ?
#
loop_
_entity_poly.entity_id
_entity_poly.type
_entity_poly.pdbx_seq_one_letter_code
_entity_poly.pdbx_strand_id
1 'polypeptide(L)'
;WYRGKFTDYKSVSVKEMKQVKHFLHVEWGGDSHARRHAEDPFKSLGGIPAGVGADERAGDFSLVGGDARASRDGDWSESYIVKLVDWHLKEQETMTWLTGTAYWPFKDFSTPLRPENPVPYVNQKGVIERDFAKKEVFYVFQSYWTQKPMIHIYGHTWPTRWGAANEPKEILVYSNCPAVELFVNGVSQGIKQRNSQDFPAAGLHWKC
;
A
#
# COMPACT_ATOMS: atom_id res chain seq x y z
N TRP A 1 -1.57 2.06 -12.44
CA TRP A 1 -1.59 0.61 -12.25
C TRP A 1 -2.62 0.24 -11.19
N TYR A 2 -3.67 -0.48 -11.61
CA TYR A 2 -4.77 -0.91 -10.73
C TYR A 2 -5.20 -2.35 -11.01
N ARG A 3 -4.49 -3.05 -11.89
CA ARG A 3 -4.84 -4.41 -12.31
C ARG A 3 -3.74 -5.39 -11.91
N GLY A 4 -4.14 -6.60 -11.63
CA GLY A 4 -3.24 -7.67 -11.27
C GLY A 4 -2.67 -7.57 -9.86
N LYS A 5 -1.78 -8.46 -9.54
CA LYS A 5 -1.10 -8.48 -8.25
C LYS A 5 -0.08 -7.35 -8.18
N PHE A 6 0.03 -6.71 -7.03
CA PHE A 6 1.04 -5.67 -6.83
C PHE A 6 2.47 -6.20 -7.02
N THR A 7 2.71 -7.48 -6.77
CA THR A 7 3.99 -8.14 -7.02
C THR A 7 4.40 -8.24 -8.48
N ASP A 8 3.44 -8.12 -9.41
CA ASP A 8 3.70 -8.16 -10.85
C ASP A 8 4.10 -6.80 -11.44
N TYR A 9 4.06 -5.75 -10.63
CA TYR A 9 4.28 -4.37 -11.05
C TYR A 9 5.54 -4.20 -11.90
N LYS A 10 6.69 -4.69 -11.42
CA LYS A 10 7.96 -4.55 -12.13
C LYS A 10 7.99 -5.34 -13.43
N SER A 11 7.54 -6.59 -13.42
CA SER A 11 7.59 -7.47 -14.59
C SER A 11 6.72 -6.94 -15.74
N VAL A 12 5.53 -6.41 -15.42
CA VAL A 12 4.64 -5.78 -16.39
C VAL A 12 5.24 -4.46 -16.89
N SER A 13 5.76 -3.63 -16.00
CA SER A 13 6.40 -2.38 -16.37
C SER A 13 7.61 -2.57 -17.29
N VAL A 14 8.44 -3.60 -17.05
CA VAL A 14 9.55 -3.97 -17.94
C VAL A 14 9.06 -4.37 -19.33
N LYS A 15 7.94 -5.08 -19.41
CA LYS A 15 7.35 -5.46 -20.72
C LYS A 15 6.91 -4.22 -21.51
N GLU A 16 6.22 -3.30 -20.86
CA GLU A 16 5.70 -2.09 -21.51
C GLU A 16 6.83 -1.10 -21.86
N MET A 17 7.85 -0.97 -21.00
CA MET A 17 9.00 -0.10 -21.23
C MET A 17 9.74 -0.44 -22.52
N LYS A 18 9.80 -1.71 -22.91
CA LYS A 18 10.46 -2.14 -24.17
C LYS A 18 9.83 -1.54 -25.43
N GLN A 19 8.64 -1.01 -25.33
CA GLN A 19 7.87 -0.48 -26.46
C GLN A 19 8.00 1.05 -26.58
N VAL A 20 8.66 1.72 -25.63
CA VAL A 20 8.72 3.18 -25.57
C VAL A 20 10.12 3.68 -25.24
N LYS A 21 10.43 4.90 -25.65
CA LYS A 21 11.73 5.54 -25.40
C LYS A 21 11.84 6.07 -23.96
N HIS A 22 10.73 6.55 -23.41
CA HIS A 22 10.62 7.07 -22.04
C HIS A 22 9.42 6.45 -21.38
N PHE A 23 9.58 5.96 -20.17
CA PHE A 23 8.51 5.33 -19.41
C PHE A 23 8.17 6.14 -18.17
N LEU A 24 6.92 6.59 -18.13
CA LEU A 24 6.34 7.31 -16.99
C LEU A 24 5.18 6.48 -16.45
N HIS A 25 5.18 6.21 -15.16
CA HIS A 25 4.06 5.57 -14.49
C HIS A 25 3.20 6.64 -13.81
N VAL A 26 2.30 7.23 -14.60
CA VAL A 26 1.58 8.47 -14.24
C VAL A 26 0.35 8.27 -13.37
N GLU A 27 -0.08 7.02 -13.15
CA GLU A 27 -1.21 6.73 -12.28
C GLU A 27 -1.12 5.31 -11.70
N TRP A 28 -1.02 5.22 -10.38
CA TRP A 28 -1.04 3.98 -9.64
C TRP A 28 -1.54 4.21 -8.22
N GLY A 29 -1.95 3.14 -7.53
CA GLY A 29 -2.45 3.23 -6.17
C GLY A 29 -3.50 2.17 -5.87
N GLY A 30 -4.27 2.39 -4.83
CA GLY A 30 -5.37 1.54 -4.41
C GLY A 30 -6.27 2.26 -3.43
N ASP A 31 -7.45 1.73 -3.22
CA ASP A 31 -8.39 2.28 -2.27
C ASP A 31 -8.04 1.84 -0.83
N SER A 32 -8.26 2.73 0.13
CA SER A 32 -8.18 2.40 1.55
C SER A 32 -9.18 3.22 2.36
N HIS A 33 -9.99 2.52 3.15
CA HIS A 33 -10.82 3.18 4.14
C HIS A 33 -9.97 3.46 5.39
N ALA A 34 -9.86 4.73 5.75
CA ALA A 34 -9.09 5.15 6.92
C ALA A 34 -9.53 4.40 8.18
N ARG A 35 -8.58 4.04 9.02
CA ARG A 35 -8.80 3.32 10.28
C ARG A 35 -9.32 1.89 10.13
N ARG A 36 -9.42 1.35 8.92
CA ARG A 36 -9.70 -0.06 8.70
C ARG A 36 -8.39 -0.84 8.52
N HIS A 37 -8.19 -1.86 9.33
CA HIS A 37 -6.98 -2.68 9.36
C HIS A 37 -7.30 -4.16 9.27
N ALA A 38 -6.37 -4.96 8.75
CA ALA A 38 -6.47 -6.41 8.65
C ALA A 38 -5.10 -7.05 8.94
N GLU A 39 -5.09 -8.19 9.64
CA GLU A 39 -3.85 -8.95 9.90
C GLU A 39 -3.30 -9.54 8.60
N ASP A 40 -4.17 -10.08 7.75
CA ASP A 40 -3.84 -10.59 6.43
C ASP A 40 -4.73 -9.94 5.37
N PRO A 41 -4.30 -8.79 4.82
CA PRO A 41 -5.11 -8.06 3.84
C PRO A 41 -5.23 -8.76 2.49
N PHE A 42 -4.43 -9.79 2.23
CA PHE A 42 -4.46 -10.52 0.96
C PHE A 42 -5.33 -11.77 0.99
N LYS A 43 -5.72 -12.23 2.16
CA LYS A 43 -6.57 -13.43 2.30
C LYS A 43 -7.90 -13.29 1.56
N SER A 44 -8.50 -12.10 1.62
CA SER A 44 -9.77 -11.80 0.92
C SER A 44 -9.59 -11.57 -0.58
N LEU A 45 -8.37 -11.35 -1.06
CA LEU A 45 -8.10 -11.01 -2.46
C LEU A 45 -7.93 -12.22 -3.37
N GLY A 46 -7.93 -13.45 -2.82
CA GLY A 46 -7.90 -14.70 -3.58
C GLY A 46 -6.76 -14.87 -4.59
N GLY A 47 -5.86 -13.91 -4.66
CA GLY A 47 -4.77 -13.92 -5.64
C GLY A 47 -5.21 -13.60 -7.05
N ILE A 48 -5.71 -12.39 -7.30
CA ILE A 48 -6.05 -11.90 -8.65
C ILE A 48 -4.85 -12.15 -9.60
N PRO A 49 -5.05 -12.87 -10.72
CA PRO A 49 -3.98 -13.10 -11.68
C PRO A 49 -3.44 -11.81 -12.30
N ALA A 50 -2.19 -11.83 -12.71
CA ALA A 50 -1.58 -10.71 -13.43
C ALA A 50 -2.38 -10.34 -14.68
N GLY A 51 -2.58 -9.05 -14.91
CA GLY A 51 -3.33 -8.53 -16.05
C GLY A 51 -4.84 -8.70 -15.97
N VAL A 52 -5.34 -9.32 -14.91
CA VAL A 52 -6.77 -9.44 -14.65
C VAL A 52 -7.13 -8.51 -13.50
N GLY A 53 -8.15 -7.73 -13.66
CA GLY A 53 -8.61 -6.78 -12.66
C GLY A 53 -9.71 -5.90 -13.23
N ALA A 54 -10.43 -5.20 -12.38
CA ALA A 54 -11.51 -4.31 -12.80
C ALA A 54 -10.99 -3.18 -13.70
N ASP A 55 -11.57 -3.02 -14.85
CA ASP A 55 -11.46 -1.78 -15.61
C ASP A 55 -12.67 -0.89 -15.33
N GLU A 56 -12.52 -0.03 -14.35
CA GLU A 56 -13.59 0.88 -13.97
C GLU A 56 -14.08 1.78 -15.10
N ARG A 57 -13.22 2.06 -16.06
CA ARG A 57 -13.56 2.91 -17.20
C ARG A 57 -14.48 2.18 -18.18
N ALA A 58 -14.36 0.87 -18.27
CA ALA A 58 -15.22 0.05 -19.11
C ALA A 58 -16.62 -0.15 -18.51
N GLY A 59 -16.79 0.07 -17.21
CA GLY A 59 -18.07 -0.07 -16.50
C GLY A 59 -18.58 -1.50 -16.38
N ASP A 60 -17.95 -2.46 -17.04
CA ASP A 60 -18.34 -3.87 -16.99
C ASP A 60 -17.34 -4.67 -16.16
N PHE A 61 -17.66 -4.80 -14.89
CA PHE A 61 -16.85 -5.54 -13.95
C PHE A 61 -17.02 -7.04 -14.06
N SER A 62 -18.01 -7.54 -14.78
CA SER A 62 -18.23 -8.96 -14.99
C SER A 62 -17.17 -9.59 -15.88
N LEU A 63 -16.54 -8.82 -16.72
CA LEU A 63 -15.50 -9.27 -17.67
C LEU A 63 -14.20 -9.70 -17.00
N VAL A 64 -13.99 -9.39 -15.74
CA VAL A 64 -12.72 -9.61 -15.06
C VAL A 64 -12.79 -10.69 -13.96
N GLY A 65 -13.82 -11.50 -14.00
CA GLY A 65 -14.06 -12.48 -12.93
C GLY A 65 -14.52 -11.82 -11.63
N GLY A 66 -15.04 -12.59 -10.71
CA GLY A 66 -15.66 -12.10 -9.49
C GLY A 66 -14.72 -11.73 -8.36
N ASP A 67 -13.42 -11.78 -8.58
CA ASP A 67 -12.44 -11.58 -7.50
C ASP A 67 -12.30 -10.12 -7.09
N ALA A 68 -11.61 -9.93 -5.97
CA ALA A 68 -11.44 -8.63 -5.36
C ALA A 68 -10.89 -7.57 -6.31
N ARG A 69 -11.49 -6.41 -6.30
CA ARG A 69 -11.12 -5.23 -7.06
C ARG A 69 -10.87 -4.07 -6.10
N ALA A 70 -9.87 -3.26 -6.44
CA ALA A 70 -9.46 -2.15 -5.58
C ALA A 70 -10.58 -1.14 -5.26
N SER A 71 -11.59 -1.05 -6.11
CA SER A 71 -12.68 -0.11 -5.94
C SER A 71 -13.99 -0.72 -5.48
N ARG A 72 -14.15 -2.03 -5.58
CA ARG A 72 -15.42 -2.68 -5.26
C ARG A 72 -15.28 -3.86 -4.31
N ASP A 73 -14.47 -4.83 -4.69
CA ASP A 73 -14.35 -6.11 -3.99
C ASP A 73 -13.02 -6.25 -3.24
N GLY A 74 -12.19 -5.20 -3.28
CA GLY A 74 -10.88 -5.18 -2.61
C GLY A 74 -10.99 -5.14 -1.10
N ASP A 75 -9.86 -5.38 -0.47
CA ASP A 75 -9.70 -5.27 0.96
C ASP A 75 -9.71 -3.83 1.42
N TRP A 76 -10.45 -2.98 1.28
CA TRP A 76 -10.53 -1.57 1.71
C TRP A 76 -9.74 -1.18 2.98
N SER A 77 -8.72 -1.99 3.38
CA SER A 77 -7.92 -1.73 4.57
C SER A 77 -6.71 -0.85 4.29
N GLU A 78 -6.27 -0.10 5.29
CA GLU A 78 -4.98 0.58 5.24
C GLU A 78 -3.83 -0.43 5.20
N SER A 79 -4.02 -1.63 5.75
CA SER A 79 -3.04 -2.72 5.69
C SER A 79 -2.73 -3.15 4.25
N TYR A 80 -3.74 -3.20 3.39
CA TYR A 80 -3.57 -3.53 1.98
C TYR A 80 -2.80 -2.45 1.21
N ILE A 81 -3.27 -1.20 1.31
CA ILE A 81 -2.64 -0.11 0.55
C ILE A 81 -1.21 0.16 0.97
N VAL A 82 -0.91 0.03 2.26
CA VAL A 82 0.45 0.16 2.79
C VAL A 82 1.38 -0.88 2.16
N LYS A 83 0.97 -2.14 2.11
CA LYS A 83 1.77 -3.22 1.49
C LYS A 83 1.92 -3.02 -0.03
N LEU A 84 0.85 -2.59 -0.71
CA LEU A 84 0.89 -2.29 -2.14
C LEU A 84 1.90 -1.16 -2.44
N VAL A 85 1.80 -0.06 -1.73
CA VAL A 85 2.67 1.11 -1.96
C VAL A 85 4.12 0.81 -1.58
N ASP A 86 4.33 0.16 -0.45
CA ASP A 86 5.67 -0.25 0.00
C ASP A 86 6.36 -1.12 -1.07
N TRP A 87 5.66 -2.13 -1.61
CA TRP A 87 6.19 -2.93 -2.71
C TRP A 87 6.52 -2.12 -3.95
N HIS A 88 5.62 -1.21 -4.37
CA HIS A 88 5.85 -0.37 -5.54
C HIS A 88 7.08 0.52 -5.38
N LEU A 89 7.23 1.15 -4.22
CA LEU A 89 8.38 2.02 -3.95
C LEU A 89 9.69 1.23 -3.94
N LYS A 90 9.70 0.05 -3.29
CA LYS A 90 10.83 -0.87 -3.33
C LYS A 90 11.25 -1.21 -4.77
N GLU A 91 10.28 -1.59 -5.60
CA GLU A 91 10.58 -1.96 -7.00
C GLU A 91 11.02 -0.74 -7.83
N GLN A 92 10.41 0.42 -7.62
CA GLN A 92 10.75 1.65 -8.34
C GLN A 92 12.22 2.05 -8.13
N GLU A 93 12.80 1.85 -6.97
CA GLU A 93 14.22 2.12 -6.71
C GLU A 93 15.16 1.30 -7.62
N THR A 94 14.70 0.14 -8.09
CA THR A 94 15.48 -0.73 -8.99
C THR A 94 15.21 -0.49 -10.47
N MET A 95 14.26 0.38 -10.80
CA MET A 95 13.87 0.70 -12.18
C MET A 95 14.63 1.93 -12.70
N THR A 96 15.92 1.77 -13.00
CA THR A 96 16.79 2.87 -13.45
C THR A 96 16.32 3.56 -14.73
N TRP A 97 15.47 2.90 -15.49
CA TRP A 97 14.83 3.39 -16.72
C TRP A 97 13.49 4.10 -16.47
N LEU A 98 12.97 4.08 -15.25
CA LEU A 98 11.73 4.78 -14.89
C LEU A 98 12.00 6.27 -14.83
N THR A 99 11.42 7.03 -15.77
CA THR A 99 11.61 8.48 -15.87
C THR A 99 10.88 9.22 -14.75
N GLY A 100 9.76 8.69 -14.29
CA GLY A 100 8.99 9.28 -13.19
C GLY A 100 7.74 8.47 -12.86
N THR A 101 7.16 8.80 -11.72
CA THR A 101 5.96 8.14 -11.22
C THR A 101 5.06 9.14 -10.49
N ALA A 102 3.75 8.93 -10.55
CA ALA A 102 2.77 9.71 -9.80
C ALA A 102 1.71 8.80 -9.19
N TYR A 103 1.58 8.88 -7.89
CA TYR A 103 0.51 8.19 -7.16
C TYR A 103 -0.81 8.93 -7.33
N TRP A 104 -1.92 8.20 -7.44
CA TRP A 104 -3.27 8.74 -7.56
C TRP A 104 -4.18 8.31 -6.42
N PRO A 105 -4.81 9.29 -5.74
CA PRO A 105 -4.48 10.70 -5.67
C PRO A 105 -3.81 11.06 -4.34
N PHE A 106 -3.42 12.32 -4.18
CA PHE A 106 -2.89 12.80 -2.90
C PHE A 106 -3.96 12.84 -1.80
N LYS A 107 -5.18 13.26 -2.13
CA LYS A 107 -6.27 13.47 -1.18
C LYS A 107 -7.55 12.78 -1.64
N ASP A 108 -8.30 12.20 -0.70
CA ASP A 108 -9.64 11.71 -0.97
C ASP A 108 -10.54 12.82 -1.51
N PHE A 109 -11.41 12.52 -2.44
CA PHE A 109 -12.30 13.51 -3.04
C PHE A 109 -13.68 12.93 -3.37
N SER A 110 -14.68 13.80 -3.41
CA SER A 110 -16.05 13.43 -3.78
C SER A 110 -16.14 13.13 -5.28
N THR A 111 -16.88 12.08 -5.62
CA THR A 111 -17.11 11.65 -7.00
C THR A 111 -18.45 10.94 -7.14
N PRO A 112 -19.22 11.21 -8.19
CA PRO A 112 -20.46 10.47 -8.44
C PRO A 112 -20.23 9.02 -8.89
N LEU A 113 -18.99 8.65 -9.21
CA LEU A 113 -18.64 7.35 -9.81
C LEU A 113 -18.45 6.22 -8.79
N ARG A 114 -18.61 6.47 -7.50
CA ARG A 114 -18.30 5.52 -6.44
C ARG A 114 -19.41 5.41 -5.39
N PRO A 115 -20.65 5.07 -5.81
CA PRO A 115 -21.76 4.93 -4.84
C PRO A 115 -21.58 3.73 -3.92
N GLU A 116 -20.83 2.70 -4.35
CA GLU A 116 -20.61 1.44 -3.64
C GLU A 116 -19.45 1.49 -2.63
N ASN A 117 -18.70 2.57 -2.57
CA ASN A 117 -17.57 2.69 -1.65
C ASN A 117 -18.02 2.66 -0.19
N PRO A 118 -17.16 2.23 0.76
CA PRO A 118 -17.45 2.27 2.20
C PRO A 118 -17.91 3.65 2.68
N VAL A 119 -17.37 4.71 2.10
CA VAL A 119 -17.94 6.06 2.17
C VAL A 119 -18.52 6.36 0.80
N PRO A 120 -19.87 6.30 0.63
CA PRO A 120 -20.48 6.49 -0.67
C PRO A 120 -20.10 7.83 -1.31
N TYR A 121 -19.91 7.80 -2.63
CA TYR A 121 -19.54 8.96 -3.43
C TYR A 121 -18.20 9.62 -3.05
N VAL A 122 -17.27 8.85 -2.46
CA VAL A 122 -15.91 9.30 -2.17
C VAL A 122 -14.92 8.37 -2.82
N ASN A 123 -13.98 8.92 -3.59
CA ASN A 123 -12.79 8.20 -4.00
C ASN A 123 -11.83 8.16 -2.81
N GLN A 124 -11.54 6.95 -2.31
CA GLN A 124 -10.76 6.72 -1.10
C GLN A 124 -9.31 6.27 -1.38
N LYS A 125 -8.79 6.58 -2.57
CA LYS A 125 -7.41 6.27 -2.96
C LYS A 125 -6.38 7.28 -2.42
N GLY A 126 -6.82 8.34 -1.74
CA GLY A 126 -5.95 9.38 -1.20
C GLY A 126 -4.96 8.85 -0.16
N VAL A 127 -3.80 9.50 -0.08
CA VAL A 127 -2.85 9.30 1.04
C VAL A 127 -3.30 10.03 2.30
N ILE A 128 -4.20 10.99 2.15
CA ILE A 128 -4.87 11.72 3.23
C ILE A 128 -6.38 11.76 2.99
N GLU A 129 -7.13 11.92 4.06
CA GLU A 129 -8.57 12.12 4.03
C GLU A 129 -8.95 13.54 3.57
N ARG A 130 -10.25 13.79 3.37
CA ARG A 130 -10.76 15.11 2.93
C ARG A 130 -10.53 16.24 3.95
N ASP A 131 -10.42 15.91 5.21
CA ASP A 131 -10.10 16.83 6.31
C ASP A 131 -8.60 16.96 6.60
N PHE A 132 -7.75 16.38 5.72
CA PHE A 132 -6.30 16.33 5.83
C PHE A 132 -5.76 15.37 6.89
N ALA A 133 -6.58 14.53 7.51
CA ALA A 133 -6.10 13.45 8.35
C ALA A 133 -5.23 12.49 7.52
N LYS A 134 -4.06 12.16 8.05
CA LYS A 134 -3.11 11.28 7.38
C LYS A 134 -3.54 9.83 7.53
N LYS A 135 -3.55 9.10 6.42
CA LYS A 135 -3.65 7.65 6.43
C LYS A 135 -2.28 7.01 6.65
N GLU A 136 -2.24 5.74 6.97
CA GLU A 136 -0.98 4.99 7.19
C GLU A 136 -0.04 5.09 5.98
N VAL A 137 -0.58 5.05 4.78
CA VAL A 137 0.20 5.14 3.53
C VAL A 137 0.97 6.45 3.37
N PHE A 138 0.52 7.53 4.01
CA PHE A 138 1.27 8.79 4.05
C PHE A 138 2.66 8.59 4.64
N TYR A 139 2.77 7.82 5.71
CA TYR A 139 4.04 7.57 6.39
C TYR A 139 4.94 6.62 5.60
N VAL A 140 4.37 5.73 4.78
CA VAL A 140 5.15 4.92 3.84
C VAL A 140 5.86 5.83 2.84
N PHE A 141 5.13 6.72 2.16
CA PHE A 141 5.75 7.70 1.25
C PHE A 141 6.78 8.59 1.96
N GLN A 142 6.46 9.05 3.16
CA GLN A 142 7.37 9.88 3.92
C GLN A 142 8.69 9.15 4.20
N SER A 143 8.66 7.86 4.52
CA SER A 143 9.87 7.06 4.80
C SER A 143 10.78 6.89 3.59
N TYR A 144 10.26 7.03 2.37
CA TYR A 144 11.04 6.93 1.12
C TYR A 144 11.48 8.31 0.58
N TRP A 145 10.66 9.35 0.76
CA TRP A 145 10.82 10.59 0.02
C TRP A 145 11.31 11.78 0.87
N THR A 146 11.31 11.68 2.19
CA THR A 146 11.84 12.76 3.04
C THR A 146 13.30 12.54 3.41
N GLN A 147 14.04 13.66 3.53
CA GLN A 147 15.40 13.67 4.10
C GLN A 147 15.39 13.99 5.60
N LYS A 148 14.27 14.50 6.13
CA LYS A 148 14.13 14.74 7.57
C LYS A 148 13.96 13.41 8.29
N PRO A 149 14.71 13.15 9.37
CA PRO A 149 14.53 11.94 10.16
C PRO A 149 13.07 11.76 10.58
N MET A 150 12.53 10.58 10.33
CA MET A 150 11.17 10.23 10.69
C MET A 150 11.08 8.77 11.14
N ILE A 151 10.13 8.50 12.00
CA ILE A 151 9.74 7.16 12.42
C ILE A 151 8.23 7.13 12.65
N HIS A 152 7.60 6.05 12.21
CA HIS A 152 6.17 5.80 12.39
C HIS A 152 5.92 4.32 12.59
N ILE A 153 5.26 3.96 13.68
CA ILE A 153 4.78 2.59 13.90
C ILE A 153 3.44 2.45 13.19
N TYR A 154 3.35 1.51 12.26
CA TYR A 154 2.11 1.21 11.56
C TYR A 154 1.01 0.78 12.51
N GLY A 155 -0.19 1.27 12.29
CA GLY A 155 -1.37 0.92 13.08
C GLY A 155 -1.66 1.87 14.22
N HIS A 156 -1.23 3.14 14.13
CA HIS A 156 -1.52 4.17 15.15
C HIS A 156 -3.03 4.36 15.40
N THR A 157 -3.87 4.00 14.41
CA THR A 157 -5.33 3.99 14.53
C THR A 157 -5.91 2.58 14.76
N TRP A 158 -5.07 1.61 15.08
CA TRP A 158 -5.44 0.22 15.31
C TRP A 158 -5.18 -0.20 16.76
N PRO A 159 -5.98 0.27 17.73
CA PRO A 159 -5.68 0.11 19.15
C PRO A 159 -5.81 -1.33 19.64
N THR A 160 -6.56 -2.18 18.95
CA THR A 160 -6.82 -3.55 19.36
C THR A 160 -6.55 -4.53 18.22
N ARG A 161 -5.62 -5.44 18.46
CA ARG A 161 -5.29 -6.53 17.55
C ARG A 161 -5.93 -7.82 18.05
N TRP A 162 -6.64 -8.54 17.18
CA TRP A 162 -7.34 -9.77 17.51
C TRP A 162 -6.54 -10.99 17.07
N GLY A 163 -6.69 -12.11 17.80
CA GLY A 163 -6.04 -13.38 17.50
C GLY A 163 -6.11 -14.35 18.66
N ALA A 164 -5.48 -15.51 18.52
CA ALA A 164 -5.34 -16.47 19.61
C ALA A 164 -4.45 -15.91 20.74
N ALA A 165 -4.65 -16.42 21.95
CA ALA A 165 -3.77 -16.07 23.05
C ALA A 165 -2.31 -16.43 22.71
N ASN A 166 -1.40 -15.48 22.94
CA ASN A 166 0.04 -15.61 22.64
C ASN A 166 0.37 -15.75 21.14
N GLU A 167 -0.56 -15.43 20.25
CA GLU A 167 -0.25 -15.37 18.83
C GLU A 167 0.61 -14.15 18.52
N PRO A 168 1.85 -14.33 18.01
CA PRO A 168 2.72 -13.20 17.68
C PRO A 168 2.10 -12.31 16.60
N LYS A 169 2.19 -11.00 16.78
CA LYS A 169 1.72 -10.01 15.82
C LYS A 169 2.91 -9.34 15.12
N GLU A 170 2.74 -9.09 13.82
CA GLU A 170 3.73 -8.35 13.07
C GLU A 170 3.61 -6.85 13.39
N ILE A 171 4.73 -6.26 13.80
CA ILE A 171 4.90 -4.82 14.02
C ILE A 171 5.71 -4.27 12.85
N LEU A 172 5.15 -3.34 12.10
CA LEU A 172 5.83 -2.65 10.99
C LEU A 172 6.24 -1.24 11.45
N VAL A 173 7.44 -0.84 11.11
CA VAL A 173 7.95 0.51 11.39
C VAL A 173 8.43 1.14 10.09
N TYR A 174 7.83 2.26 9.70
CA TYR A 174 8.28 3.06 8.56
C TYR A 174 9.23 4.15 9.04
N SER A 175 10.46 4.12 8.55
CA SER A 175 11.49 5.08 8.93
C SER A 175 12.49 5.26 7.78
N ASN A 176 13.06 6.45 7.67
CA ASN A 176 14.22 6.73 6.81
C ASN A 176 15.54 6.70 7.58
N CYS A 177 15.52 6.40 8.88
CA CYS A 177 16.72 6.23 9.68
C CYS A 177 17.43 4.91 9.32
N PRO A 178 18.77 4.85 9.42
CA PRO A 178 19.54 3.66 9.01
C PRO A 178 19.28 2.44 9.91
N ALA A 179 18.89 2.65 11.16
CA ALA A 179 18.57 1.60 12.12
C ALA A 179 17.45 2.03 13.05
N VAL A 180 16.67 1.05 13.51
CA VAL A 180 15.56 1.24 14.46
C VAL A 180 15.61 0.13 15.51
N GLU A 181 15.40 0.50 16.76
CA GLU A 181 15.20 -0.44 17.86
C GLU A 181 13.74 -0.39 18.33
N LEU A 182 13.12 -1.55 18.45
CA LEU A 182 11.75 -1.67 18.96
C LEU A 182 11.76 -2.06 20.43
N PHE A 183 10.98 -1.38 21.24
CA PHE A 183 10.70 -1.74 22.62
C PHE A 183 9.21 -2.07 22.79
N VAL A 184 8.93 -3.20 23.43
CA VAL A 184 7.57 -3.58 23.85
C VAL A 184 7.54 -3.63 25.38
N ASN A 185 6.72 -2.80 26.00
CA ASN A 185 6.64 -2.69 27.46
C ASN A 185 8.01 -2.48 28.13
N GLY A 186 8.88 -1.70 27.50
CA GLY A 186 10.22 -1.42 28.01
C GLY A 186 11.28 -2.50 27.75
N VAL A 187 10.90 -3.62 27.10
CA VAL A 187 11.83 -4.70 26.74
C VAL A 187 12.20 -4.57 25.26
N SER A 188 13.51 -4.50 24.98
CA SER A 188 14.03 -4.44 23.63
C SER A 188 13.68 -5.70 22.83
N GLN A 189 13.17 -5.51 21.64
CA GLN A 189 12.93 -6.56 20.63
C GLN A 189 14.07 -6.63 19.60
N GLY A 190 15.15 -5.92 19.87
CA GLY A 190 16.35 -5.85 19.03
C GLY A 190 16.33 -4.70 18.02
N ILE A 191 17.52 -4.47 17.46
CA ILE A 191 17.78 -3.45 16.45
C ILE A 191 17.67 -4.08 15.07
N LYS A 192 17.03 -3.37 14.13
CA LYS A 192 17.02 -3.72 12.71
C LYS A 192 17.60 -2.60 11.86
N GLN A 193 18.37 -2.99 10.85
CA GLN A 193 18.92 -2.09 9.85
C GLN A 193 17.89 -1.91 8.73
N ARG A 194 17.71 -0.64 8.32
CA ARG A 194 16.86 -0.34 7.15
C ARG A 194 17.54 -0.80 5.86
N ASN A 195 16.82 -1.55 5.07
CA ASN A 195 17.20 -1.89 3.69
C ASN A 195 15.97 -1.75 2.80
N SER A 196 15.95 -0.78 1.90
CA SER A 196 14.79 -0.49 1.04
C SER A 196 14.40 -1.66 0.11
N GLN A 197 15.29 -2.64 -0.08
CA GLN A 197 14.99 -3.84 -0.85
C GLN A 197 14.40 -4.98 -0.02
N ASP A 198 14.39 -4.87 1.30
CA ASP A 198 13.67 -5.80 2.17
C ASP A 198 12.18 -5.41 2.25
N PHE A 199 11.33 -6.41 2.28
CA PHE A 199 9.88 -6.23 2.38
C PHE A 199 9.31 -7.14 3.48
N PRO A 200 8.39 -6.64 4.29
CA PRO A 200 7.80 -5.29 4.33
C PRO A 200 8.65 -4.28 5.12
N ALA A 201 8.26 -3.01 4.99
CA ALA A 201 8.77 -1.88 5.76
C ALA A 201 10.30 -1.73 5.71
N ALA A 202 10.91 -2.02 4.55
CA ALA A 202 12.36 -1.98 4.37
C ALA A 202 13.12 -2.82 5.41
N GLY A 203 12.57 -3.98 5.80
CA GLY A 203 13.12 -4.88 6.80
C GLY A 203 12.85 -4.48 8.26
N LEU A 204 12.24 -3.32 8.50
CA LEU A 204 11.94 -2.81 9.83
C LEU A 204 10.61 -3.39 10.37
N HIS A 205 10.59 -4.70 10.55
CA HIS A 205 9.43 -5.40 11.10
C HIS A 205 9.81 -6.45 12.14
N TRP A 206 8.99 -6.64 13.15
CA TRP A 206 9.19 -7.57 14.26
C TRP A 206 7.95 -8.45 14.44
N LYS A 207 8.15 -9.64 14.95
CA LYS A 207 7.08 -10.50 15.45
C LYS A 207 7.18 -10.54 16.97
N CYS A 208 6.16 -10.01 17.63
CA CYS A 208 6.08 -9.89 19.10
C CYS A 208 4.77 -10.49 19.62
#